data_37be0b9a0324f2a036d5c1f0d53d96ef
#
_entry.id   37be0b9a0324f2a036d5c1f0d53d96ef
#
_cell.length_a   1.000
_cell.length_b   1.000
_cell.length_c   1.000
_cell.angle_alpha   90.00
_cell.angle_beta   90.00
_cell.angle_gamma   90.00
#
_symmetry.space_group_name_H-M   'P 1'
#
loop_
_entity.id
_entity.type
_entity.pdbx_description
1 polymer ?
#
loop_
_entity_poly.entity_id
_entity_poly.type
_entity_poly.pdbx_seq_one_letter_code
_entity_poly.pdbx_strand_id
1 'polypeptide(L)'
;MSAALPLPGKAIVVQVINGQPVTIEVDGTNAPITAGNFVDLVERGIYDGVMFHRVVRQPEPFVVQGGDPRSRDTRIPASQLGTGNFIDPETNQGRFIPLEIKPQGAAQPVYNQVVTETPQLQHTRGAVAMARSNALDSASSQFYFALDDLPFLDGNYAVFGNVIAGFETVNAVQQGDRISTAKVVQGIVPSRVSSIITDVDFLNDSLNLTNLANLPLRPLRLANTPNNYQVTSQDYQQNPGGVVGGSANDRIVGEPTGDGINGSQGNDTLTGEAGDDFLRGGKGNDSISGGAGNDIINGNLGDDNLNGDADNDFLRGGRGNDVVIGGDGNDVLIGDIGSDSLTGGGGTDTFVLVTGENLELDAASDIIVDFRPGEGDRIALTSPLSNTSFTQSGSNTLIQFAGTTLAVVQNAAPATVQNAAFAINFPGPFLVDNLPTGDAALRIG
;
A
#
# COMPACT_ATOMS: atom_id res chain seq x y z
N MET A 1 -8.10 19.32 -5.30
CA MET A 1 -8.91 18.07 -5.29
C MET A 1 -7.93 16.92 -5.24
N SER A 2 -7.96 16.12 -4.19
CA SER A 2 -7.20 14.86 -4.17
C SER A 2 -7.78 13.96 -5.28
N ALA A 3 -7.05 13.79 -6.37
CA ALA A 3 -7.48 12.93 -7.46
C ALA A 3 -7.34 11.47 -7.03
N ALA A 4 -8.32 10.64 -7.36
CA ALA A 4 -8.16 9.19 -7.24
C ALA A 4 -7.05 8.76 -8.22
N LEU A 5 -6.10 7.97 -7.72
CA LEU A 5 -5.04 7.41 -8.58
C LEU A 5 -5.65 6.32 -9.48
N PRO A 6 -5.35 6.31 -10.78
CA PRO A 6 -5.85 5.27 -11.68
C PRO A 6 -5.23 3.91 -11.32
N LEU A 7 -6.05 2.85 -11.31
CA LEU A 7 -5.58 1.47 -11.17
C LEU A 7 -5.08 0.97 -12.53
N PRO A 8 -3.81 0.60 -12.67
CA PRO A 8 -3.24 0.26 -13.99
C PRO A 8 -3.60 -1.14 -14.51
N GLY A 9 -4.24 -1.98 -13.70
CA GLY A 9 -4.59 -3.35 -14.05
C GLY A 9 -5.79 -3.85 -13.27
N LYS A 10 -5.81 -5.13 -12.93
CA LYS A 10 -6.88 -5.72 -12.12
C LYS A 10 -6.44 -5.89 -10.66
N ALA A 11 -7.39 -5.79 -9.75
CA ALA A 11 -7.20 -6.07 -8.34
C ALA A 11 -8.31 -7.00 -7.82
N ILE A 12 -8.01 -7.74 -6.75
CA ILE A 12 -9.00 -8.55 -6.04
C ILE A 12 -9.23 -7.93 -4.67
N VAL A 13 -10.48 -7.65 -4.39
CA VAL A 13 -10.93 -7.15 -3.09
C VAL A 13 -11.80 -8.21 -2.41
N VAL A 14 -11.54 -8.49 -1.14
CA VAL A 14 -12.43 -9.31 -0.32
C VAL A 14 -13.14 -8.42 0.70
N GLN A 15 -14.47 -8.47 0.67
CA GLN A 15 -15.32 -7.88 1.71
C GLN A 15 -15.90 -8.99 2.58
N VAL A 16 -15.88 -8.83 3.90
CA VAL A 16 -16.57 -9.73 4.82
C VAL A 16 -17.90 -9.13 5.22
N ILE A 17 -18.99 -9.79 4.87
CA ILE A 17 -20.36 -9.38 5.13
C ILE A 17 -21.04 -10.47 5.95
N ASN A 18 -21.57 -10.13 7.13
CA ASN A 18 -22.18 -11.12 8.04
C ASN A 18 -21.27 -12.33 8.33
N GLY A 19 -19.95 -12.10 8.41
CA GLY A 19 -18.96 -13.15 8.65
C GLY A 19 -18.63 -14.03 7.43
N GLN A 20 -19.20 -13.73 6.25
CA GLN A 20 -18.95 -14.48 5.01
C GLN A 20 -18.17 -13.64 4.00
N PRO A 21 -17.16 -14.19 3.33
CA PRO A 21 -16.38 -13.46 2.35
C PRO A 21 -17.15 -13.28 1.03
N VAL A 22 -16.97 -12.10 0.43
CA VAL A 22 -17.37 -11.77 -0.93
C VAL A 22 -16.12 -11.31 -1.67
N THR A 23 -15.76 -12.00 -2.73
CA THR A 23 -14.55 -11.69 -3.53
C THR A 23 -14.95 -10.92 -4.79
N ILE A 24 -14.36 -9.77 -5.00
CA ILE A 24 -14.62 -8.85 -6.10
C ILE A 24 -13.35 -8.73 -6.95
N GLU A 25 -13.44 -9.02 -8.24
CA GLU A 25 -12.43 -8.60 -9.20
C GLU A 25 -12.72 -7.15 -9.61
N VAL A 26 -11.75 -6.27 -9.43
CA VAL A 26 -11.81 -4.84 -9.76
C VAL A 26 -10.99 -4.61 -11.03
N ASP A 27 -11.57 -3.98 -12.05
CA ASP A 27 -10.98 -3.86 -13.40
C ASP A 27 -10.51 -2.42 -13.68
N GLY A 28 -9.26 -2.13 -13.33
CA GLY A 28 -8.61 -0.87 -13.66
C GLY A 28 -8.17 -0.75 -15.12
N THR A 29 -8.13 -1.85 -15.89
CA THR A 29 -7.85 -1.80 -17.32
C THR A 29 -8.96 -1.10 -18.10
N ASN A 30 -10.21 -1.27 -17.66
CA ASN A 30 -11.38 -0.72 -18.35
C ASN A 30 -12.05 0.45 -17.60
N ALA A 31 -11.78 0.60 -16.30
CA ALA A 31 -12.29 1.70 -15.47
C ALA A 31 -11.20 2.21 -14.48
N PRO A 32 -10.05 2.71 -14.98
CA PRO A 32 -8.89 3.01 -14.12
C PRO A 32 -9.17 3.96 -12.97
N ILE A 33 -9.88 5.07 -13.20
CA ILE A 33 -10.17 6.08 -12.15
C ILE A 33 -11.15 5.52 -11.12
N THR A 34 -12.20 4.87 -11.57
CA THR A 34 -13.27 4.33 -10.71
C THR A 34 -12.76 3.17 -9.87
N ALA A 35 -12.05 2.24 -10.50
CA ALA A 35 -11.40 1.11 -9.85
C ALA A 35 -10.35 1.58 -8.83
N GLY A 36 -9.50 2.54 -9.22
CA GLY A 36 -8.48 3.11 -8.36
C GLY A 36 -9.07 3.83 -7.15
N ASN A 37 -10.16 4.58 -7.32
CA ASN A 37 -10.86 5.21 -6.20
C ASN A 37 -11.42 4.17 -5.22
N PHE A 38 -12.04 3.10 -5.72
CA PHE A 38 -12.59 2.05 -4.87
C PHE A 38 -11.48 1.33 -4.08
N VAL A 39 -10.40 0.97 -4.74
CA VAL A 39 -9.25 0.30 -4.13
C VAL A 39 -8.60 1.20 -3.07
N ASP A 40 -8.34 2.49 -3.35
CA ASP A 40 -7.79 3.43 -2.36
C ASP A 40 -8.70 3.58 -1.13
N LEU A 41 -10.02 3.57 -1.31
CA LEU A 41 -10.97 3.64 -0.19
C LEU A 41 -11.01 2.34 0.62
N VAL A 42 -10.81 1.18 0.00
CA VAL A 42 -10.61 -0.10 0.68
C VAL A 42 -9.35 -0.06 1.54
N GLU A 43 -8.22 0.36 0.96
CA GLU A 43 -6.92 0.47 1.65
C GLU A 43 -6.97 1.44 2.85
N ARG A 44 -7.73 2.52 2.72
CA ARG A 44 -7.97 3.46 3.84
C ARG A 44 -8.94 2.91 4.90
N GLY A 45 -9.44 1.69 4.75
CA GLY A 45 -10.44 1.10 5.63
C GLY A 45 -11.77 1.88 5.65
N ILE A 46 -12.10 2.65 4.60
CA ILE A 46 -13.32 3.48 4.57
C ILE A 46 -14.57 2.61 4.56
N TYR A 47 -14.49 1.41 4.06
CA TYR A 47 -15.62 0.49 4.00
C TYR A 47 -15.83 -0.37 5.26
N ASP A 48 -14.87 -0.41 6.17
CA ASP A 48 -15.00 -1.17 7.41
C ASP A 48 -16.10 -0.60 8.32
N GLY A 49 -17.03 -1.43 8.72
CA GLY A 49 -18.19 -1.05 9.53
C GLY A 49 -19.30 -0.33 8.77
N VAL A 50 -19.15 -0.09 7.48
CA VAL A 50 -20.15 0.61 6.65
C VAL A 50 -21.38 -0.27 6.39
N MET A 51 -22.56 0.35 6.44
CA MET A 51 -23.85 -0.31 6.27
C MET A 51 -24.29 -0.36 4.80
N PHE A 52 -24.98 -1.42 4.42
CA PHE A 52 -25.83 -1.45 3.24
C PHE A 52 -27.16 -0.73 3.56
N HIS A 53 -27.24 0.53 3.16
CA HIS A 53 -28.36 1.41 3.50
C HIS A 53 -29.54 1.33 2.53
N ARG A 54 -29.35 0.69 1.36
CA ARG A 54 -30.39 0.51 0.35
C ARG A 54 -30.29 -0.88 -0.27
N VAL A 55 -31.36 -1.66 -0.11
CA VAL A 55 -31.49 -3.01 -0.71
C VAL A 55 -32.84 -3.08 -1.40
N VAL A 56 -32.82 -3.32 -2.72
CA VAL A 56 -34.04 -3.34 -3.55
C VAL A 56 -34.15 -4.71 -4.24
N ARG A 57 -35.22 -5.46 -3.89
CA ARG A 57 -35.50 -6.79 -4.44
C ARG A 57 -36.91 -6.93 -5.01
N GLN A 58 -37.78 -5.93 -4.81
CA GLN A 58 -39.15 -5.94 -5.27
C GLN A 58 -39.41 -4.69 -6.11
N PRO A 59 -40.18 -4.73 -7.22
CA PRO A 59 -40.87 -5.96 -7.72
C PRO A 59 -39.89 -7.00 -8.34
N GLU A 60 -38.68 -6.60 -8.72
CA GLU A 60 -37.63 -7.45 -9.26
C GLU A 60 -36.30 -7.19 -8.56
N PRO A 61 -35.37 -8.17 -8.53
CA PRO A 61 -34.03 -7.97 -7.96
C PRO A 61 -33.31 -6.81 -8.68
N PHE A 62 -32.81 -5.85 -7.92
CA PHE A 62 -32.18 -4.67 -8.48
C PHE A 62 -30.77 -4.46 -7.92
N VAL A 63 -30.64 -3.86 -6.73
CA VAL A 63 -29.31 -3.53 -6.18
C VAL A 63 -29.21 -3.70 -4.67
N VAL A 64 -27.97 -3.94 -4.21
CA VAL A 64 -27.52 -3.81 -2.83
C VAL A 64 -26.51 -2.68 -2.79
N GLN A 65 -26.85 -1.53 -2.18
CA GLN A 65 -26.04 -0.31 -2.16
C GLN A 65 -25.54 0.01 -0.76
N GLY A 66 -24.25 0.29 -0.67
CA GLY A 66 -23.53 0.70 0.53
C GLY A 66 -22.54 1.83 0.26
N GLY A 67 -21.55 1.99 1.14
CA GLY A 67 -20.44 2.91 0.93
C GLY A 67 -20.67 4.36 1.41
N ASP A 68 -21.75 4.65 2.15
CA ASP A 68 -21.91 5.95 2.85
C ASP A 68 -21.11 5.92 4.17
N PRO A 69 -19.99 6.69 4.31
CA PRO A 69 -19.13 6.61 5.49
C PRO A 69 -19.83 7.00 6.79
N ARG A 70 -20.88 7.83 6.71
CA ARG A 70 -21.69 8.24 7.88
C ARG A 70 -22.42 7.05 8.51
N SER A 71 -22.61 5.97 7.77
CA SER A 71 -23.29 4.77 8.26
C SER A 71 -22.49 4.01 9.33
N ARG A 72 -21.21 4.35 9.54
CA ARG A 72 -20.43 3.88 10.69
C ARG A 72 -21.02 4.33 12.03
N ASP A 73 -21.60 5.51 12.06
CA ASP A 73 -22.35 5.97 13.23
C ASP A 73 -23.70 5.24 13.29
N THR A 74 -23.81 4.30 14.22
CA THR A 74 -25.00 3.48 14.42
C THR A 74 -26.24 4.27 14.86
N ARG A 75 -26.07 5.53 15.24
CA ARG A 75 -27.17 6.45 15.60
C ARG A 75 -27.88 7.03 14.38
N ILE A 76 -27.25 6.99 13.20
CA ILE A 76 -27.81 7.49 11.95
C ILE A 76 -28.67 6.40 11.31
N PRO A 77 -29.99 6.57 11.21
CA PRO A 77 -30.86 5.57 10.60
C PRO A 77 -30.63 5.46 9.08
N ALA A 78 -30.87 4.27 8.51
CA ALA A 78 -30.67 4.01 7.08
C ALA A 78 -31.41 5.01 6.16
N SER A 79 -32.56 5.53 6.60
CA SER A 79 -33.35 6.52 5.84
C SER A 79 -32.68 7.89 5.67
N GLN A 80 -31.63 8.18 6.44
CA GLN A 80 -30.85 9.42 6.36
C GLN A 80 -29.49 9.23 5.63
N LEU A 81 -29.22 8.00 5.20
CA LEU A 81 -28.00 7.65 4.46
C LEU A 81 -28.22 7.73 2.95
N GLY A 82 -27.15 7.59 2.18
CA GLY A 82 -27.19 7.63 0.71
C GLY A 82 -26.85 8.99 0.10
N THR A 83 -26.56 10.00 0.94
CA THR A 83 -26.08 11.32 0.49
C THR A 83 -24.67 11.66 1.00
N GLY A 84 -24.05 10.76 1.79
CA GLY A 84 -22.69 10.91 2.27
C GLY A 84 -21.66 10.60 1.19
N ASN A 85 -20.54 11.27 1.28
CA ASN A 85 -19.37 11.08 0.43
C ASN A 85 -18.13 10.96 1.30
N PHE A 86 -17.06 10.44 0.72
CA PHE A 86 -15.77 10.43 1.37
C PHE A 86 -15.23 11.86 1.46
N ILE A 87 -14.91 12.29 2.67
CA ILE A 87 -14.17 13.52 2.94
C ILE A 87 -12.71 13.13 3.13
N ASP A 88 -11.87 13.62 2.25
CA ASP A 88 -10.44 13.37 2.34
C ASP A 88 -9.88 14.07 3.59
N PRO A 89 -9.28 13.34 4.55
CA PRO A 89 -8.80 13.92 5.79
C PRO A 89 -7.65 14.91 5.60
N GLU A 90 -6.91 14.83 4.51
CA GLU A 90 -5.79 15.72 4.23
C GLU A 90 -6.24 17.09 3.72
N THR A 91 -7.26 17.10 2.87
CA THR A 91 -7.76 18.34 2.28
C THR A 91 -9.01 18.87 2.96
N ASN A 92 -9.64 18.07 3.81
CA ASN A 92 -10.97 18.29 4.40
C ASN A 92 -12.04 18.62 3.35
N GLN A 93 -11.89 18.07 2.14
CA GLN A 93 -12.81 18.25 1.02
C GLN A 93 -13.41 16.93 0.58
N GLY A 94 -14.62 16.98 0.03
CA GLY A 94 -15.24 15.80 -0.61
C GLY A 94 -14.42 15.36 -1.82
N ARG A 95 -14.11 14.07 -1.90
CA ARG A 95 -13.52 13.48 -3.10
C ARG A 95 -14.66 13.04 -4.02
N PHE A 96 -14.61 13.51 -5.26
CA PHE A 96 -15.53 13.13 -6.31
C PHE A 96 -14.74 12.68 -7.54
N ILE A 97 -15.27 11.68 -8.23
CA ILE A 97 -14.70 11.13 -9.44
C ILE A 97 -15.68 11.28 -10.61
N PRO A 98 -15.17 11.41 -11.86
CA PRO A 98 -16.01 11.50 -13.03
C PRO A 98 -16.77 10.21 -13.30
N LEU A 99 -17.90 10.32 -14.01
CA LEU A 99 -18.46 9.15 -14.70
C LEU A 99 -17.43 8.64 -15.70
N GLU A 100 -17.05 7.39 -15.61
CA GLU A 100 -16.02 6.75 -16.42
C GLU A 100 -16.61 5.52 -17.11
N ILE A 101 -16.70 5.55 -18.43
CA ILE A 101 -17.26 4.44 -19.22
C ILE A 101 -16.37 4.20 -20.45
N LYS A 102 -15.95 2.96 -20.64
CA LYS A 102 -15.23 2.55 -21.84
C LYS A 102 -16.19 1.88 -22.81
N PRO A 103 -16.48 2.47 -23.99
CA PRO A 103 -17.24 1.81 -25.03
C PRO A 103 -16.53 0.53 -25.51
N GLN A 104 -17.28 -0.46 -25.91
CA GLN A 104 -16.72 -1.72 -26.43
C GLN A 104 -15.85 -1.45 -27.67
N GLY A 105 -14.62 -1.96 -27.65
CA GLY A 105 -13.65 -1.74 -28.71
C GLY A 105 -12.92 -0.39 -28.68
N ALA A 106 -13.28 0.52 -27.77
CA ALA A 106 -12.53 1.77 -27.59
C ALA A 106 -11.18 1.53 -26.91
N ALA A 107 -10.14 2.29 -27.30
CA ALA A 107 -8.83 2.19 -26.67
C ALA A 107 -8.83 2.73 -25.23
N GLN A 108 -9.60 3.82 -24.97
CA GLN A 108 -9.63 4.51 -23.69
C GLN A 108 -11.08 4.74 -23.23
N PRO A 109 -11.33 4.89 -21.91
CA PRO A 109 -12.60 5.34 -21.38
C PRO A 109 -12.94 6.78 -21.82
N VAL A 110 -14.22 7.11 -21.84
CA VAL A 110 -14.73 8.47 -21.91
C VAL A 110 -15.18 8.93 -20.52
N TYR A 111 -15.03 10.21 -20.24
CA TYR A 111 -15.28 10.79 -18.94
C TYR A 111 -16.38 11.85 -18.99
N ASN A 112 -17.22 11.90 -17.93
CA ASN A 112 -18.29 12.88 -17.77
C ASN A 112 -19.26 12.94 -18.96
N GLN A 113 -19.50 11.78 -19.57
CA GLN A 113 -20.45 11.61 -20.67
C GLN A 113 -21.24 10.33 -20.50
N VAL A 114 -22.54 10.39 -20.81
CA VAL A 114 -23.37 9.20 -20.96
C VAL A 114 -23.01 8.55 -22.29
N VAL A 115 -22.83 7.23 -22.28
CA VAL A 115 -22.46 6.45 -23.44
C VAL A 115 -23.69 5.68 -23.93
N THR A 116 -24.00 5.77 -25.21
CA THR A 116 -25.12 5.03 -25.84
C THR A 116 -24.68 3.71 -26.48
N GLU A 117 -23.39 3.60 -26.77
CA GLU A 117 -22.76 2.37 -27.24
C GLU A 117 -22.66 1.36 -26.10
N THR A 118 -22.59 0.08 -26.44
CA THR A 118 -22.40 -0.99 -25.44
C THR A 118 -21.10 -0.77 -24.65
N PRO A 119 -21.14 -0.64 -23.33
CA PRO A 119 -19.92 -0.53 -22.52
C PRO A 119 -19.11 -1.83 -22.52
N GLN A 120 -17.80 -1.71 -22.29
CA GLN A 120 -16.89 -2.85 -22.09
C GLN A 120 -17.25 -3.61 -20.80
N LEU A 121 -17.57 -2.86 -19.72
CA LEU A 121 -18.08 -3.40 -18.46
C LEU A 121 -19.57 -3.10 -18.37
N GLN A 122 -20.40 -4.14 -18.27
CA GLN A 122 -21.85 -4.07 -18.28
C GLN A 122 -22.43 -4.41 -16.90
N HIS A 123 -23.65 -3.96 -16.66
CA HIS A 123 -24.40 -4.30 -15.45
C HIS A 123 -24.99 -5.71 -15.56
N THR A 124 -24.12 -6.71 -15.62
CA THR A 124 -24.54 -8.11 -15.45
C THR A 124 -24.74 -8.44 -13.97
N ARG A 125 -25.43 -9.53 -13.68
CA ARG A 125 -25.58 -10.02 -12.31
C ARG A 125 -24.22 -10.20 -11.64
N GLY A 126 -24.03 -9.55 -10.49
CA GLY A 126 -22.75 -9.53 -9.77
C GLY A 126 -21.84 -8.36 -10.11
N ALA A 127 -22.18 -7.52 -11.08
CA ALA A 127 -21.43 -6.31 -11.39
C ALA A 127 -21.38 -5.37 -10.19
N VAL A 128 -20.22 -4.71 -10.02
CA VAL A 128 -19.99 -3.70 -8.98
C VAL A 128 -19.82 -2.34 -9.66
N ALA A 129 -20.66 -1.38 -9.28
CA ALA A 129 -20.69 -0.07 -9.91
C ALA A 129 -20.75 1.06 -8.89
N MET A 130 -20.23 2.24 -9.25
CA MET A 130 -20.30 3.43 -8.40
C MET A 130 -21.68 4.08 -8.46
N ALA A 131 -22.22 4.37 -7.28
CA ALA A 131 -23.41 5.20 -7.17
C ALA A 131 -23.05 6.69 -7.33
N ARG A 132 -23.94 7.45 -7.97
CA ARG A 132 -23.82 8.88 -8.17
C ARG A 132 -25.17 9.61 -8.10
N SER A 133 -25.13 10.91 -7.96
CA SER A 133 -26.30 11.78 -8.14
C SER A 133 -26.56 12.05 -9.66
N ASN A 134 -27.39 13.02 -9.98
CA ASN A 134 -27.61 13.42 -11.36
C ASN A 134 -26.37 14.05 -12.03
N ALA A 135 -25.46 14.64 -11.25
CA ALA A 135 -24.21 15.17 -11.79
C ALA A 135 -23.26 14.00 -12.16
N LEU A 136 -22.63 14.10 -13.33
CA LEU A 136 -21.78 13.03 -13.88
C LEU A 136 -20.46 12.86 -13.13
N ASP A 137 -20.03 13.88 -12.40
CA ASP A 137 -18.81 13.95 -11.60
C ASP A 137 -19.09 13.88 -10.08
N SER A 138 -20.16 13.21 -9.67
CA SER A 138 -20.60 13.16 -8.27
C SER A 138 -20.41 11.83 -7.57
N ALA A 139 -19.82 10.84 -8.22
CA ALA A 139 -19.45 9.58 -7.59
C ALA A 139 -18.33 9.81 -6.57
N SER A 140 -18.36 9.10 -5.45
CA SER A 140 -17.38 9.24 -4.35
C SER A 140 -17.05 7.89 -3.74
N SER A 141 -17.69 7.52 -2.62
CA SER A 141 -17.46 6.25 -1.91
C SER A 141 -18.59 5.25 -2.06
N GLN A 142 -19.78 5.69 -2.46
CA GLN A 142 -20.93 4.80 -2.52
C GLN A 142 -20.89 3.91 -3.77
N PHE A 143 -21.14 2.63 -3.56
CA PHE A 143 -21.18 1.62 -4.61
C PHE A 143 -22.38 0.69 -4.45
N TYR A 144 -22.67 -0.09 -5.47
CA TYR A 144 -23.71 -1.12 -5.41
C TYR A 144 -23.29 -2.39 -6.15
N PHE A 145 -23.89 -3.48 -5.70
CA PHE A 145 -23.88 -4.76 -6.42
C PHE A 145 -25.18 -4.88 -7.23
N ALA A 146 -25.08 -5.27 -8.49
CA ALA A 146 -26.22 -5.64 -9.32
C ALA A 146 -26.71 -7.04 -8.93
N LEU A 147 -27.99 -7.15 -8.59
CA LEU A 147 -28.58 -8.44 -8.21
C LEU A 147 -29.09 -9.25 -9.41
N ASP A 148 -29.23 -8.59 -10.55
CA ASP A 148 -29.64 -9.19 -11.83
C ASP A 148 -28.95 -8.42 -12.98
N ASP A 149 -29.19 -8.83 -14.22
CA ASP A 149 -28.77 -8.10 -15.41
C ASP A 149 -29.59 -6.80 -15.54
N LEU A 150 -28.90 -5.66 -15.56
CA LEU A 150 -29.50 -4.33 -15.54
C LEU A 150 -29.04 -3.46 -16.72
N PRO A 151 -29.29 -3.89 -17.98
CA PRO A 151 -28.73 -3.23 -19.16
C PRO A 151 -29.21 -1.77 -19.34
N PHE A 152 -30.33 -1.38 -18.70
CA PHE A 152 -30.81 0.00 -18.72
C PHE A 152 -29.96 0.98 -17.90
N LEU A 153 -29.04 0.48 -17.07
CA LEU A 153 -28.03 1.28 -16.35
C LEU A 153 -26.74 1.44 -17.17
N ASP A 154 -26.55 0.62 -18.20
CA ASP A 154 -25.35 0.66 -19.04
C ASP A 154 -25.20 2.04 -19.69
N GLY A 155 -23.96 2.51 -19.76
CA GLY A 155 -23.67 3.84 -20.27
C GLY A 155 -23.99 5.01 -19.32
N ASN A 156 -24.74 4.78 -18.23
CA ASN A 156 -25.16 5.79 -17.27
C ASN A 156 -24.43 5.71 -15.92
N TYR A 157 -23.90 4.55 -15.55
CA TYR A 157 -23.16 4.32 -14.31
C TYR A 157 -21.87 3.55 -14.61
N ALA A 158 -20.81 3.88 -13.87
CA ALA A 158 -19.50 3.28 -14.04
C ALA A 158 -19.44 1.91 -13.34
N VAL A 159 -19.49 0.84 -14.10
CA VAL A 159 -19.11 -0.50 -13.63
C VAL A 159 -17.60 -0.56 -13.58
N PHE A 160 -17.05 -1.06 -12.46
CA PHE A 160 -15.61 -1.14 -12.26
C PHE A 160 -15.13 -2.52 -11.78
N GLY A 161 -16.02 -3.47 -11.60
CA GLY A 161 -15.67 -4.80 -11.15
C GLY A 161 -16.84 -5.77 -11.18
N ASN A 162 -16.56 -7.01 -10.75
CA ASN A 162 -17.57 -8.06 -10.66
C ASN A 162 -17.28 -8.99 -9.46
N VAL A 163 -18.33 -9.51 -8.84
CA VAL A 163 -18.23 -10.55 -7.80
C VAL A 163 -17.85 -11.85 -8.45
N ILE A 164 -16.68 -12.38 -8.10
CA ILE A 164 -16.15 -13.64 -8.64
C ILE A 164 -16.33 -14.83 -7.67
N ALA A 165 -16.60 -14.54 -6.38
CA ALA A 165 -16.98 -15.56 -5.39
C ALA A 165 -17.84 -14.93 -4.28
N GLY A 166 -18.70 -15.73 -3.66
CA GLY A 166 -19.56 -15.28 -2.54
C GLY A 166 -20.79 -14.48 -2.96
N PHE A 167 -21.27 -14.58 -4.20
CA PHE A 167 -22.47 -13.86 -4.65
C PHE A 167 -23.72 -14.22 -3.81
N GLU A 168 -23.81 -15.44 -3.29
CA GLU A 168 -24.94 -15.83 -2.42
C GLU A 168 -24.97 -15.00 -1.13
N THR A 169 -23.80 -14.60 -0.62
CA THR A 169 -23.72 -13.65 0.50
C THR A 169 -24.30 -12.29 0.11
N VAL A 170 -23.92 -11.75 -1.05
CA VAL A 170 -24.49 -10.49 -1.58
C VAL A 170 -26.00 -10.61 -1.74
N ASN A 171 -26.45 -11.73 -2.29
CA ASN A 171 -27.88 -11.98 -2.48
C ASN A 171 -28.66 -12.15 -1.17
N ALA A 172 -27.99 -12.51 -0.07
CA ALA A 172 -28.61 -12.61 1.26
C ALA A 172 -28.62 -11.30 2.08
N VAL A 173 -27.83 -10.28 1.68
CA VAL A 173 -27.70 -9.01 2.41
C VAL A 173 -29.07 -8.36 2.64
N GLN A 174 -29.31 -7.94 3.86
CA GLN A 174 -30.48 -7.15 4.24
C GLN A 174 -30.09 -5.68 4.45
N GLN A 175 -31.05 -4.79 4.32
CA GLN A 175 -30.82 -3.38 4.68
C GLN A 175 -30.48 -3.29 6.17
N GLY A 176 -29.35 -2.68 6.47
CA GLY A 176 -28.80 -2.61 7.83
C GLY A 176 -27.59 -3.51 8.06
N ASP A 177 -27.38 -4.53 7.22
CA ASP A 177 -26.17 -5.35 7.28
C ASP A 177 -24.93 -4.50 7.00
N ARG A 178 -23.79 -4.96 7.51
CA ARG A 178 -22.53 -4.21 7.46
C ARG A 178 -21.39 -5.01 6.83
N ILE A 179 -20.51 -4.27 6.18
CA ILE A 179 -19.19 -4.77 5.80
C ILE A 179 -18.36 -4.77 7.08
N SER A 180 -17.98 -5.94 7.58
CA SER A 180 -17.12 -6.04 8.77
C SER A 180 -15.70 -5.55 8.45
N THR A 181 -15.16 -5.99 7.32
CA THR A 181 -13.85 -5.58 6.78
C THR A 181 -13.89 -5.61 5.26
N ALA A 182 -13.09 -4.76 4.63
CA ALA A 182 -12.79 -4.81 3.20
C ALA A 182 -11.28 -4.72 3.00
N LYS A 183 -10.71 -5.62 2.17
CA LYS A 183 -9.25 -5.68 1.94
C LYS A 183 -8.95 -5.95 0.47
N VAL A 184 -7.89 -5.33 -0.03
CA VAL A 184 -7.26 -5.75 -1.30
C VAL A 184 -6.41 -6.97 -0.99
N VAL A 185 -6.60 -8.05 -1.76
CA VAL A 185 -5.90 -9.33 -1.54
C VAL A 185 -5.07 -9.75 -2.76
N GLN A 186 -5.21 -9.06 -3.89
CA GLN A 186 -4.42 -9.26 -5.10
C GLN A 186 -4.55 -8.04 -6.03
N GLY A 187 -3.48 -7.70 -6.74
CA GLY A 187 -3.44 -6.65 -7.77
C GLY A 187 -2.52 -5.51 -7.41
N ILE A 188 -2.17 -4.71 -8.44
CA ILE A 188 -1.38 -3.48 -8.24
C ILE A 188 -2.28 -2.46 -7.56
N VAL A 189 -2.10 -2.27 -6.27
CA VAL A 189 -2.72 -1.16 -5.56
C VAL A 189 -2.02 0.11 -6.00
N PRO A 190 -2.73 1.18 -6.41
CA PRO A 190 -2.13 2.49 -6.54
C PRO A 190 -1.77 2.96 -5.13
N SER A 191 -0.67 2.48 -4.59
CA SER A 191 -0.22 2.91 -3.28
C SER A 191 0.31 4.33 -3.37
N ARG A 192 0.18 5.09 -2.30
CA ARG A 192 0.83 6.41 -2.17
C ARG A 192 2.35 6.33 -2.34
N VAL A 193 2.93 5.16 -2.19
CA VAL A 193 4.33 4.87 -2.49
C VAL A 193 4.64 5.11 -3.98
N SER A 194 3.73 4.77 -4.90
CA SER A 194 3.89 5.03 -6.33
C SER A 194 3.98 6.52 -6.69
N SER A 195 3.39 7.43 -5.90
CA SER A 195 3.50 8.88 -6.16
C SER A 195 4.80 9.51 -5.65
N ILE A 196 5.58 8.78 -4.84
CA ILE A 196 6.85 9.23 -4.29
C ILE A 196 8.00 8.93 -5.25
N ILE A 197 7.82 7.95 -6.11
CA ILE A 197 8.88 7.40 -6.96
C ILE A 197 8.59 7.62 -8.45
N THR A 198 7.79 8.62 -8.80
CA THR A 198 7.48 8.96 -10.19
C THR A 198 8.68 9.44 -11.03
N ASP A 199 9.85 9.61 -10.42
CA ASP A 199 11.10 9.93 -11.12
C ASP A 199 12.13 8.78 -11.10
N VAL A 200 11.78 7.64 -10.50
CA VAL A 200 12.61 6.45 -10.52
C VAL A 200 11.81 5.39 -11.29
N ASP A 201 12.14 5.16 -12.55
CA ASP A 201 11.58 4.09 -13.41
C ASP A 201 11.63 2.69 -12.77
N PHE A 202 12.33 2.59 -11.68
CA PHE A 202 12.62 1.47 -10.84
C PHE A 202 11.41 0.73 -10.25
N LEU A 203 10.40 1.45 -9.75
CA LEU A 203 9.23 0.79 -9.14
C LEU A 203 8.20 0.29 -10.14
N ASN A 204 8.29 0.72 -11.41
CA ASN A 204 7.37 0.23 -12.43
C ASN A 204 7.78 -1.12 -13.03
N ASP A 205 9.05 -1.47 -12.99
CA ASP A 205 9.56 -2.71 -13.62
C ASP A 205 10.08 -3.77 -12.63
N SER A 206 10.41 -3.42 -11.39
CA SER A 206 11.20 -4.28 -10.51
C SER A 206 10.50 -4.80 -9.26
N LEU A 207 9.60 -4.03 -8.64
CA LEU A 207 8.82 -4.55 -7.53
C LEU A 207 7.57 -5.25 -8.06
N ASN A 208 7.64 -6.56 -8.18
CA ASN A 208 6.46 -7.38 -8.40
C ASN A 208 5.62 -7.42 -7.12
N LEU A 209 4.99 -6.27 -6.77
CA LEU A 209 4.10 -6.14 -5.63
C LEU A 209 2.93 -7.14 -5.66
N THR A 210 2.78 -7.91 -6.75
CA THR A 210 1.86 -9.04 -6.80
C THR A 210 2.21 -10.12 -5.78
N ASN A 211 3.48 -10.25 -5.38
CA ASN A 211 3.85 -11.17 -4.32
C ASN A 211 3.40 -10.68 -2.93
N LEU A 212 3.41 -9.37 -2.68
CA LEU A 212 2.85 -8.78 -1.45
C LEU A 212 1.33 -8.94 -1.34
N ALA A 213 0.63 -8.85 -2.47
CA ALA A 213 -0.81 -9.08 -2.53
C ALA A 213 -1.17 -10.58 -2.45
N ASN A 214 -0.22 -11.45 -2.75
CA ASN A 214 -0.36 -12.90 -2.65
C ASN A 214 0.07 -13.45 -1.29
N LEU A 215 0.48 -12.59 -0.35
CA LEU A 215 0.69 -13.02 1.04
C LEU A 215 -0.64 -13.50 1.61
N PRO A 216 -0.69 -14.71 2.00
CA PRO A 216 -1.85 -15.51 2.21
C PRO A 216 -2.52 -15.23 3.56
N LEU A 217 -3.81 -15.44 3.61
CA LEU A 217 -4.76 -15.03 4.64
C LEU A 217 -4.61 -15.71 6.03
N ARG A 218 -3.69 -16.67 6.17
CA ARG A 218 -3.42 -17.35 7.45
C ARG A 218 -1.94 -17.69 7.55
N PRO A 219 -1.16 -16.95 8.35
CA PRO A 219 0.24 -17.27 8.54
C PRO A 219 0.43 -18.53 9.36
N LEU A 220 1.45 -19.30 9.06
CA LEU A 220 2.00 -20.28 9.98
C LEU A 220 2.64 -19.52 11.15
N ARG A 221 2.12 -19.70 12.36
CA ARG A 221 2.70 -19.12 13.57
C ARG A 221 3.61 -20.14 14.26
N LEU A 222 4.85 -19.76 14.44
CA LEU A 222 5.82 -20.55 15.18
C LEU A 222 5.57 -20.45 16.70
N ALA A 223 6.17 -21.35 17.46
CA ALA A 223 6.06 -21.36 18.93
C ALA A 223 6.77 -20.14 19.55
N ASN A 224 6.34 -19.75 20.76
CA ASN A 224 7.01 -18.69 21.53
C ASN A 224 8.31 -19.18 22.21
N THR A 225 9.04 -20.05 21.54
CA THR A 225 10.37 -20.57 21.95
C THR A 225 11.29 -20.43 20.75
N PRO A 226 12.60 -20.32 20.93
CA PRO A 226 13.52 -20.16 19.80
C PRO A 226 13.30 -21.25 18.75
N ASN A 227 13.11 -20.81 17.50
CA ASN A 227 12.91 -21.70 16.36
C ASN A 227 14.10 -21.59 15.40
N ASN A 228 14.38 -22.68 14.70
CA ASN A 228 15.21 -22.68 13.50
C ASN A 228 14.35 -23.32 12.41
N TYR A 229 13.76 -22.48 11.58
CA TYR A 229 12.70 -22.86 10.66
C TYR A 229 13.11 -22.60 9.22
N GLN A 230 12.96 -23.62 8.37
CA GLN A 230 13.06 -23.51 6.93
C GLN A 230 11.64 -23.45 6.35
N VAL A 231 11.33 -22.37 5.66
CA VAL A 231 10.07 -22.23 4.94
C VAL A 231 10.01 -23.23 3.80
N THR A 232 8.83 -23.72 3.48
CA THR A 232 8.60 -24.65 2.38
C THR A 232 7.35 -24.27 1.60
N SER A 233 7.30 -24.59 0.32
CA SER A 233 6.12 -24.36 -0.54
C SER A 233 4.86 -25.05 0.00
N GLN A 234 5.00 -26.07 0.83
CA GLN A 234 3.89 -26.69 1.53
C GLN A 234 3.33 -25.78 2.63
N ASP A 235 4.17 -24.94 3.26
CA ASP A 235 3.73 -23.98 4.28
C ASP A 235 2.79 -22.97 3.64
N TYR A 236 3.11 -22.47 2.47
CA TYR A 236 2.23 -21.57 1.72
C TYR A 236 0.95 -22.22 1.22
N GLN A 237 0.97 -23.49 0.86
CA GLN A 237 -0.25 -24.22 0.48
C GLN A 237 -1.21 -24.38 1.66
N GLN A 238 -0.69 -24.58 2.87
CA GLN A 238 -1.49 -24.80 4.07
C GLN A 238 -1.75 -23.52 4.87
N ASN A 239 -0.81 -22.60 4.83
CA ASN A 239 -0.82 -21.33 5.58
C ASN A 239 -0.52 -20.17 4.64
N PRO A 240 -1.48 -19.86 3.82
CA PRO A 240 -1.32 -18.81 2.82
C PRO A 240 -1.01 -17.41 3.40
N GLY A 241 -0.68 -17.12 4.68
CA GLY A 241 -0.23 -15.89 5.35
C GLY A 241 1.27 -15.75 5.57
N GLY A 242 2.05 -16.61 4.91
CA GLY A 242 3.48 -16.61 5.16
C GLY A 242 3.83 -17.24 6.52
N VAL A 243 5.03 -16.99 7.00
CA VAL A 243 5.53 -17.50 8.27
C VAL A 243 5.72 -16.37 9.26
N VAL A 244 5.20 -16.55 10.47
CA VAL A 244 5.33 -15.60 11.58
C VAL A 244 6.01 -16.28 12.75
N GLY A 245 7.11 -15.70 13.22
CA GLY A 245 7.84 -16.11 14.39
C GLY A 245 7.04 -15.97 15.69
N GLY A 246 7.62 -16.43 16.76
CA GLY A 246 7.06 -16.34 18.10
C GLY A 246 7.43 -15.08 18.86
N SER A 247 7.69 -15.22 20.15
CA SER A 247 8.18 -14.13 21.02
C SER A 247 9.62 -14.35 21.49
N ALA A 248 10.31 -15.32 20.93
CA ALA A 248 11.70 -15.63 21.24
C ALA A 248 12.55 -15.37 20.00
N ASN A 249 13.85 -15.34 20.15
CA ASN A 249 14.77 -15.15 19.04
C ASN A 249 14.67 -16.33 18.07
N ASP A 250 14.15 -16.08 16.89
CA ASP A 250 13.91 -17.08 15.86
C ASP A 250 14.94 -16.97 14.73
N ARG A 251 15.22 -18.06 14.06
CA ARG A 251 15.91 -18.10 12.79
C ARG A 251 14.99 -18.70 11.73
N ILE A 252 14.59 -17.89 10.76
CA ILE A 252 13.65 -18.28 9.69
C ILE A 252 14.35 -18.08 8.35
N VAL A 253 14.31 -19.11 7.52
CA VAL A 253 14.93 -19.10 6.18
C VAL A 253 13.87 -19.41 5.15
N GLY A 254 13.78 -18.59 4.10
CA GLY A 254 12.86 -18.72 2.97
C GLY A 254 13.23 -19.82 1.98
N GLU A 255 12.45 -19.95 0.93
CA GLU A 255 12.72 -20.81 -0.25
C GLU A 255 13.34 -19.94 -1.38
N PRO A 256 13.85 -20.55 -2.46
CA PRO A 256 14.26 -19.81 -3.65
C PRO A 256 13.07 -19.28 -4.50
N THR A 257 12.05 -18.73 -3.86
CA THR A 257 10.85 -18.12 -4.49
C THR A 257 10.32 -17.08 -3.53
N GLY A 258 9.64 -16.06 -4.00
CA GLY A 258 9.16 -14.95 -3.17
C GLY A 258 8.40 -15.38 -1.91
N ASP A 259 8.87 -14.95 -0.76
CA ASP A 259 8.45 -15.34 0.57
C ASP A 259 7.84 -14.19 1.39
N GLY A 260 6.98 -14.51 2.36
CA GLY A 260 6.49 -13.60 3.38
C GLY A 260 6.89 -14.06 4.77
N ILE A 261 7.83 -13.37 5.42
CA ILE A 261 8.36 -13.77 6.72
C ILE A 261 8.27 -12.58 7.70
N ASN A 262 7.80 -12.87 8.92
CA ASN A 262 7.76 -11.91 10.03
C ASN A 262 8.35 -12.52 11.28
N GLY A 263 9.44 -11.97 11.84
CA GLY A 263 10.07 -12.40 13.07
C GLY A 263 9.17 -12.24 14.29
N SER A 264 8.43 -11.14 14.38
CA SER A 264 7.45 -10.81 15.42
C SER A 264 8.07 -10.16 16.67
N GLN A 265 8.45 -10.86 17.69
CA GLN A 265 9.15 -10.37 18.87
C GLN A 265 10.37 -11.26 19.11
N GLY A 266 11.44 -10.66 19.59
CA GLY A 266 12.72 -11.33 19.80
C GLY A 266 13.80 -10.66 18.95
N ASN A 267 15.03 -11.09 19.10
CA ASN A 267 16.09 -10.69 18.20
C ASN A 267 16.22 -11.80 17.15
N ASP A 268 15.58 -11.58 16.02
CA ASP A 268 15.38 -12.60 15.01
C ASP A 268 16.45 -12.57 13.91
N THR A 269 16.60 -13.69 13.21
CA THR A 269 17.44 -13.79 12.02
C THR A 269 16.59 -14.30 10.87
N LEU A 270 16.36 -13.45 9.87
CA LEU A 270 15.53 -13.75 8.71
C LEU A 270 16.38 -13.77 7.44
N THR A 271 16.14 -14.72 6.56
CA THR A 271 16.79 -14.82 5.26
C THR A 271 15.74 -15.16 4.21
N GLY A 272 15.63 -14.36 3.16
CA GLY A 272 14.69 -14.59 2.04
C GLY A 272 15.17 -15.68 1.11
N GLU A 273 16.46 -15.74 0.80
CA GLU A 273 17.18 -16.59 -0.16
C GLU A 273 17.10 -16.03 -1.58
N ALA A 274 16.15 -16.41 -2.40
CA ALA A 274 15.98 -15.91 -3.75
C ALA A 274 14.51 -15.70 -4.09
N GLY A 275 14.22 -14.75 -4.98
CA GLY A 275 12.84 -14.34 -5.28
C GLY A 275 12.54 -13.01 -4.66
N ASP A 276 11.43 -12.39 -5.03
CA ASP A 276 11.02 -11.10 -4.48
C ASP A 276 10.36 -11.32 -3.12
N ASP A 277 11.05 -11.01 -2.03
CA ASP A 277 10.67 -11.35 -0.67
C ASP A 277 10.07 -10.17 0.10
N PHE A 278 9.23 -10.47 1.08
CA PHE A 278 8.75 -9.52 2.08
C PHE A 278 9.17 -9.96 3.47
N LEU A 279 10.14 -9.25 4.05
CA LEU A 279 10.75 -9.60 5.31
C LEU A 279 10.49 -8.50 6.35
N ARG A 280 10.06 -8.91 7.54
CA ARG A 280 9.80 -8.02 8.66
C ARG A 280 10.44 -8.54 9.93
N GLY A 281 11.29 -7.75 10.59
CA GLY A 281 11.87 -8.09 11.88
C GLY A 281 10.81 -8.10 12.98
N GLY A 282 10.37 -6.94 13.39
CA GLY A 282 9.30 -6.80 14.36
C GLY A 282 9.73 -6.02 15.60
N LYS A 283 9.79 -6.63 16.77
CA LYS A 283 10.32 -6.04 18.00
C LYS A 283 11.59 -6.76 18.42
N GLY A 284 12.65 -6.03 18.61
CA GLY A 284 13.94 -6.54 19.00
C GLY A 284 15.00 -6.16 17.99
N ASN A 285 16.23 -6.51 18.25
CA ASN A 285 17.33 -6.19 17.34
C ASN A 285 17.50 -7.34 16.35
N ASP A 286 16.98 -7.13 15.15
CA ASP A 286 16.85 -8.18 14.14
C ASP A 286 18.01 -8.16 13.13
N SER A 287 18.26 -9.28 12.50
CA SER A 287 19.21 -9.42 11.39
C SER A 287 18.49 -10.01 10.18
N ILE A 288 18.37 -9.23 9.10
CA ILE A 288 17.55 -9.58 7.96
C ILE A 288 18.39 -9.47 6.68
N SER A 289 18.35 -10.50 5.85
CA SER A 289 18.97 -10.57 4.53
C SER A 289 17.89 -10.93 3.50
N GLY A 290 17.72 -10.11 2.46
CA GLY A 290 16.82 -10.35 1.34
C GLY A 290 17.31 -11.54 0.53
N GLY A 291 18.40 -11.37 -0.14
CA GLY A 291 19.04 -12.38 -0.96
C GLY A 291 19.16 -11.99 -2.42
N ALA A 292 18.58 -12.73 -3.33
CA ALA A 292 18.54 -12.39 -4.74
C ALA A 292 17.09 -12.15 -5.19
N GLY A 293 16.81 -11.01 -5.76
CA GLY A 293 15.49 -10.57 -6.15
C GLY A 293 15.19 -9.19 -5.59
N ASN A 294 14.04 -8.61 -5.96
CA ASN A 294 13.69 -7.27 -5.49
C ASN A 294 12.90 -7.38 -4.17
N ASP A 295 13.57 -7.13 -3.07
CA ASP A 295 13.06 -7.42 -1.75
C ASP A 295 12.45 -6.18 -1.07
N ILE A 296 11.52 -6.42 -0.16
CA ILE A 296 11.02 -5.41 0.76
C ILE A 296 11.34 -5.82 2.18
N ILE A 297 12.20 -5.05 2.83
CA ILE A 297 12.72 -5.34 4.16
C ILE A 297 12.34 -4.22 5.14
N ASN A 298 11.83 -4.59 6.32
CA ASN A 298 11.49 -3.65 7.38
C ASN A 298 11.94 -4.17 8.75
N GLY A 299 12.85 -3.45 9.43
CA GLY A 299 13.30 -3.76 10.78
C GLY A 299 12.20 -3.56 11.82
N ASN A 300 11.54 -2.44 11.82
CA ASN A 300 10.50 -1.91 12.71
C ASN A 300 11.03 -1.34 14.04
N LEU A 301 11.12 -2.09 15.12
CA LEU A 301 11.48 -1.62 16.46
C LEU A 301 12.71 -2.34 16.98
N GLY A 302 13.79 -1.62 17.22
CA GLY A 302 15.04 -2.12 17.73
C GLY A 302 16.21 -1.63 16.89
N ASP A 303 17.43 -1.91 17.31
CA ASP A 303 18.60 -1.60 16.51
C ASP A 303 18.83 -2.77 15.54
N ASP A 304 18.40 -2.60 14.29
CA ASP A 304 18.30 -3.67 13.29
C ASP A 304 19.49 -3.67 12.31
N ASN A 305 19.75 -4.81 11.70
CA ASN A 305 20.74 -4.97 10.65
C ASN A 305 20.07 -5.55 9.39
N LEU A 306 19.89 -4.72 8.38
CA LEU A 306 19.18 -5.02 7.15
C LEU A 306 20.15 -5.06 5.97
N ASN A 307 20.06 -6.09 5.12
CA ASN A 307 20.83 -6.25 3.92
C ASN A 307 19.92 -6.69 2.78
N GLY A 308 19.87 -5.91 1.67
CA GLY A 308 19.13 -6.28 0.47
C GLY A 308 19.78 -7.42 -0.28
N ASP A 309 21.10 -7.38 -0.35
CA ASP A 309 22.03 -8.27 -1.06
C ASP A 309 22.05 -8.00 -2.59
N ALA A 310 21.21 -8.56 -3.43
CA ALA A 310 21.31 -8.42 -4.88
C ALA A 310 19.99 -8.10 -5.55
N ASP A 311 20.05 -7.38 -6.68
CA ASP A 311 18.91 -6.78 -7.39
C ASP A 311 18.38 -5.53 -6.64
N ASN A 312 17.20 -5.03 -6.95
CA ASN A 312 16.80 -3.71 -6.50
C ASN A 312 15.86 -3.80 -5.30
N ASP A 313 16.26 -3.27 -4.17
CA ASP A 313 15.62 -3.50 -2.89
C ASP A 313 14.99 -2.24 -2.28
N PHE A 314 14.00 -2.45 -1.43
CA PHE A 314 13.44 -1.42 -0.59
C PHE A 314 13.66 -1.77 0.89
N LEU A 315 14.52 -0.99 1.56
CA LEU A 315 14.90 -1.23 2.95
C LEU A 315 14.47 -0.09 3.86
N ARG A 316 13.90 -0.45 5.00
CA ARG A 316 13.47 0.48 6.02
C ARG A 316 13.91 0.02 7.41
N GLY A 317 14.71 0.82 8.11
CA GLY A 317 15.15 0.55 9.48
C GLY A 317 13.96 0.57 10.45
N GLY A 318 13.44 1.75 10.73
CA GLY A 318 12.28 1.93 11.58
C GLY A 318 12.57 2.77 12.82
N ARG A 319 12.43 2.23 14.02
CA ARG A 319 12.84 2.89 15.27
C ARG A 319 14.04 2.17 15.88
N GLY A 320 15.11 2.86 16.05
CA GLY A 320 16.36 2.36 16.62
C GLY A 320 17.54 2.96 15.88
N ASN A 321 18.74 2.47 16.17
CA ASN A 321 19.92 2.87 15.41
C ASN A 321 20.28 1.73 14.47
N ASP A 322 19.80 1.84 13.24
CA ASP A 322 19.81 0.74 12.29
C ASP A 322 21.03 0.76 11.38
N VAL A 323 21.41 -0.41 10.90
CA VAL A 323 22.36 -0.58 9.81
C VAL A 323 21.61 -1.08 8.60
N VAL A 324 21.54 -0.25 7.54
CA VAL A 324 20.81 -0.53 6.32
C VAL A 324 21.76 -0.56 5.15
N ILE A 325 21.86 -1.71 4.48
CA ILE A 325 22.76 -1.97 3.35
C ILE A 325 21.89 -2.40 2.16
N GLY A 326 21.93 -1.64 1.06
CA GLY A 326 21.25 -2.00 -0.18
C GLY A 326 21.87 -3.25 -0.78
N GLY A 327 23.05 -3.14 -1.32
CA GLY A 327 23.81 -4.25 -1.91
C GLY A 327 24.22 -4.00 -3.35
N ASP A 328 24.02 -4.96 -4.25
CA ASP A 328 24.16 -4.76 -5.69
C ASP A 328 22.77 -4.48 -6.29
N GLY A 329 22.53 -3.28 -6.76
CA GLY A 329 21.21 -2.94 -7.32
C GLY A 329 20.95 -1.45 -7.34
N ASN A 330 19.72 -1.05 -7.66
CA ASN A 330 19.31 0.34 -7.46
C ASN A 330 18.33 0.38 -6.29
N ASP A 331 18.84 0.69 -5.13
CA ASP A 331 18.16 0.46 -3.87
C ASP A 331 17.50 1.73 -3.32
N VAL A 332 16.47 1.55 -2.50
CA VAL A 332 15.85 2.62 -1.72
C VAL A 332 16.03 2.34 -0.24
N LEU A 333 16.76 3.24 0.45
CA LEU A 333 17.12 3.10 1.85
C LEU A 333 16.49 4.21 2.70
N ILE A 334 15.86 3.82 3.80
CA ILE A 334 15.21 4.70 4.77
C ILE A 334 15.66 4.30 6.17
N GLY A 335 16.25 5.20 6.94
CA GLY A 335 16.60 4.96 8.35
C GLY A 335 15.38 5.10 9.27
N ASP A 336 14.60 6.12 9.11
CA ASP A 336 13.47 6.61 9.92
C ASP A 336 13.91 7.27 11.23
N ILE A 337 13.62 6.70 12.42
CA ILE A 337 13.85 7.32 13.73
C ILE A 337 15.06 6.69 14.40
N GLY A 338 16.13 7.48 14.53
CA GLY A 338 17.35 7.05 15.18
C GLY A 338 18.58 7.68 14.57
N SER A 339 19.72 7.07 14.82
CA SER A 339 20.98 7.41 14.16
C SER A 339 21.41 6.24 13.32
N ASP A 340 21.00 6.27 12.08
CA ASP A 340 21.09 5.13 11.19
C ASP A 340 22.35 5.19 10.33
N SER A 341 22.85 4.04 9.92
CA SER A 341 23.98 3.91 9.00
C SER A 341 23.49 3.33 7.67
N LEU A 342 23.47 4.16 6.63
CA LEU A 342 22.95 3.82 5.31
C LEU A 342 24.11 3.63 4.32
N THR A 343 24.14 2.47 3.67
CA THR A 343 25.12 2.09 2.64
C THR A 343 24.37 1.63 1.41
N GLY A 344 24.46 2.33 0.29
CA GLY A 344 23.80 1.98 -0.96
C GLY A 344 24.38 0.70 -1.57
N GLY A 345 25.68 0.71 -1.80
CA GLY A 345 26.37 -0.42 -2.45
C GLY A 345 26.69 -0.13 -3.90
N GLY A 346 26.35 -1.03 -4.81
CA GLY A 346 26.62 -0.86 -6.24
C GLY A 346 25.38 -0.58 -7.04
N GLY A 347 25.34 0.50 -7.84
CA GLY A 347 24.22 0.88 -8.66
C GLY A 347 23.77 2.32 -8.44
N THR A 348 22.52 2.59 -8.70
CA THR A 348 21.91 3.93 -8.51
C THR A 348 20.99 3.92 -7.30
N ASP A 349 21.47 4.39 -6.16
CA ASP A 349 20.74 4.28 -4.91
C ASP A 349 19.99 5.56 -4.51
N THR A 350 18.92 5.42 -3.78
CA THR A 350 18.13 6.53 -3.26
C THR A 350 18.07 6.48 -1.73
N PHE A 351 18.74 7.42 -1.08
CA PHE A 351 18.69 7.61 0.36
C PHE A 351 17.53 8.57 0.70
N VAL A 352 16.55 8.09 1.45
CA VAL A 352 15.37 8.87 1.82
C VAL A 352 15.55 9.42 3.23
N LEU A 353 15.60 10.74 3.35
CA LEU A 353 15.63 11.44 4.63
C LEU A 353 14.24 11.99 4.95
N VAL A 354 13.68 11.50 6.04
CA VAL A 354 12.36 11.89 6.50
C VAL A 354 12.45 13.21 7.27
N THR A 355 11.63 14.17 6.89
CA THR A 355 11.56 15.49 7.51
C THR A 355 10.10 15.81 7.86
N GLY A 356 9.83 16.48 8.99
CA GLY A 356 8.45 16.90 9.32
C GLY A 356 8.34 17.47 10.73
N GLU A 357 7.31 18.30 10.96
CA GLU A 357 7.06 18.98 12.25
C GLU A 357 6.54 18.04 13.37
N ASN A 358 6.16 16.80 13.02
CA ASN A 358 5.56 15.83 13.94
C ASN A 358 6.41 14.56 14.15
N LEU A 359 7.60 14.50 13.56
CA LEU A 359 8.57 13.49 13.97
C LEU A 359 9.13 13.94 15.31
N GLU A 360 9.13 13.07 16.29
CA GLU A 360 10.07 13.16 17.39
C GLU A 360 11.46 13.02 16.75
N LEU A 361 11.96 14.15 16.21
CA LEU A 361 13.33 14.26 15.73
C LEU A 361 14.18 14.06 16.98
N ASP A 362 14.60 12.84 17.22
CA ASP A 362 15.73 12.62 18.07
C ASP A 362 16.88 13.46 17.51
N ALA A 363 17.69 14.05 18.37
CA ALA A 363 18.83 14.88 17.93
C ALA A 363 19.92 14.06 17.22
N ALA A 364 19.60 12.84 16.84
CA ALA A 364 20.43 11.87 16.15
C ALA A 364 20.31 12.06 14.64
N SER A 365 21.42 12.03 13.95
CA SER A 365 21.50 12.20 12.50
C SER A 365 21.98 10.92 11.85
N ASP A 366 21.42 10.58 10.72
CA ASP A 366 21.85 9.45 9.92
C ASP A 366 23.25 9.67 9.32
N ILE A 367 23.89 8.56 8.99
CA ILE A 367 25.16 8.56 8.27
C ILE A 367 24.98 7.85 6.93
N ILE A 368 25.12 8.59 5.83
CA ILE A 368 25.23 8.02 4.49
C ILE A 368 26.72 7.75 4.23
N VAL A 369 27.07 6.46 4.15
CA VAL A 369 28.46 5.99 4.22
C VAL A 369 29.17 6.10 2.88
N ASP A 370 28.50 5.74 1.78
CA ASP A 370 29.12 5.48 0.48
C ASP A 370 28.48 6.19 -0.71
N PHE A 371 27.93 7.38 -0.49
CA PHE A 371 27.27 8.16 -1.52
C PHE A 371 28.12 8.36 -2.78
N ARG A 372 27.67 7.84 -3.93
CA ARG A 372 28.35 7.82 -5.22
C ARG A 372 27.53 8.48 -6.32
N PRO A 373 27.47 9.80 -6.40
CA PRO A 373 26.67 10.50 -7.42
C PRO A 373 27.15 10.25 -8.86
N GLY A 374 28.36 9.72 -9.04
CA GLY A 374 28.90 9.28 -10.33
C GLY A 374 28.24 8.00 -10.85
N GLU A 375 27.67 7.19 -9.99
CA GLU A 375 26.85 6.00 -10.29
C GLU A 375 25.36 6.34 -10.40
N GLY A 376 24.98 7.55 -9.99
CA GLY A 376 23.62 8.06 -10.09
C GLY A 376 22.89 8.21 -8.76
N ASP A 377 23.56 8.01 -7.63
CA ASP A 377 22.96 8.09 -6.31
C ASP A 377 22.27 9.43 -6.04
N ARG A 378 21.17 9.36 -5.34
CA ARG A 378 20.30 10.49 -5.02
C ARG A 378 19.95 10.56 -3.54
N ILE A 379 19.56 11.75 -3.10
CA ILE A 379 19.03 11.99 -1.76
C ILE A 379 17.64 12.58 -1.89
N ALA A 380 16.66 11.84 -1.42
CA ALA A 380 15.26 12.26 -1.39
C ALA A 380 14.91 12.86 -0.02
N LEU A 381 14.29 14.03 -0.02
CA LEU A 381 13.84 14.73 1.18
C LEU A 381 12.31 14.81 1.19
N THR A 382 11.68 14.45 2.29
CA THR A 382 10.21 14.51 2.40
C THR A 382 9.66 15.92 2.62
N SER A 383 10.52 16.94 2.58
CA SER A 383 10.18 18.36 2.66
C SER A 383 10.84 19.17 1.55
N PRO A 384 10.30 20.37 1.24
CA PRO A 384 10.89 21.23 0.23
C PRO A 384 12.34 21.59 0.51
N LEU A 385 13.18 21.57 -0.52
CA LEU A 385 14.61 21.94 -0.44
C LEU A 385 14.86 23.38 0.04
N SER A 386 13.87 24.25 -0.04
CA SER A 386 13.99 25.65 0.38
C SER A 386 14.35 25.85 1.87
N ASN A 387 14.04 24.87 2.71
CA ASN A 387 14.34 24.87 4.14
C ASN A 387 15.54 24.00 4.51
N THR A 388 16.23 23.45 3.48
CA THR A 388 17.35 22.55 3.65
C THR A 388 18.66 23.27 3.35
N SER A 389 19.68 23.06 4.16
CA SER A 389 21.03 23.54 3.93
C SER A 389 22.04 22.41 3.86
N PHE A 390 23.07 22.60 3.03
CA PHE A 390 24.15 21.66 2.81
C PHE A 390 25.46 22.32 3.20
N THR A 391 26.07 21.88 4.29
CA THR A 391 27.24 22.54 4.86
C THR A 391 28.42 21.60 5.01
N GLN A 392 29.64 22.10 4.75
CA GLN A 392 30.86 21.32 4.87
C GLN A 392 31.24 21.11 6.33
N SER A 393 31.59 19.88 6.70
CA SER A 393 32.16 19.51 8.00
C SER A 393 33.33 18.53 7.80
N GLY A 394 34.54 19.04 7.78
CA GLY A 394 35.70 18.23 7.43
C GLY A 394 35.66 17.74 5.96
N SER A 395 35.70 16.43 5.75
CA SER A 395 35.51 15.82 4.44
C SER A 395 34.03 15.54 4.10
N ASN A 396 33.12 15.73 5.06
CA ASN A 396 31.73 15.33 4.98
C ASN A 396 30.81 16.52 4.70
N THR A 397 29.61 16.25 4.24
CA THR A 397 28.52 17.23 4.13
C THR A 397 27.45 16.94 5.17
N LEU A 398 27.05 17.98 5.89
CA LEU A 398 25.86 17.95 6.76
C LEU A 398 24.66 18.40 5.95
N ILE A 399 23.60 17.60 5.98
CA ILE A 399 22.28 17.97 5.48
C ILE A 399 21.46 18.41 6.67
N GLN A 400 20.99 19.66 6.65
CA GLN A 400 20.26 20.24 7.78
C GLN A 400 18.91 20.80 7.31
N PHE A 401 17.86 20.49 8.05
CA PHE A 401 16.53 21.02 7.85
C PHE A 401 16.11 21.86 9.05
N ALA A 402 15.72 23.11 8.82
CA ALA A 402 15.33 24.06 9.87
C ALA A 402 16.36 24.19 11.02
N GLY A 403 17.65 23.97 10.71
CA GLY A 403 18.75 24.04 11.68
C GLY A 403 19.08 22.73 12.39
N THR A 404 18.29 21.69 12.22
CA THR A 404 18.55 20.33 12.74
C THR A 404 19.31 19.51 11.71
N THR A 405 20.38 18.81 12.10
CA THR A 405 21.09 17.92 11.20
C THR A 405 20.27 16.63 10.98
N LEU A 406 19.93 16.35 9.74
CA LEU A 406 19.23 15.14 9.36
C LEU A 406 20.21 14.01 9.05
N ALA A 407 21.25 14.33 8.28
CA ALA A 407 22.22 13.32 7.87
C ALA A 407 23.64 13.92 7.69
N VAL A 408 24.62 13.04 7.82
CA VAL A 408 26.02 13.26 7.49
C VAL A 408 26.38 12.41 6.28
N VAL A 409 26.64 13.04 5.14
CA VAL A 409 27.12 12.35 3.94
C VAL A 409 28.64 12.30 3.99
N GLN A 410 29.19 11.10 4.09
CA GLN A 410 30.63 10.92 4.23
C GLN A 410 31.37 11.19 2.91
N ASN A 411 32.53 11.83 3.02
CA ASN A 411 33.48 12.08 1.93
C ASN A 411 32.88 12.74 0.68
N ALA A 412 31.83 13.52 0.84
CA ALA A 412 31.13 14.20 -0.26
C ALA A 412 31.14 15.73 -0.07
N ALA A 413 31.27 16.47 -1.15
CA ALA A 413 31.23 17.93 -1.13
C ALA A 413 29.77 18.45 -1.15
N PRO A 414 29.46 19.57 -0.47
CA PRO A 414 28.10 20.10 -0.39
C PRO A 414 27.42 20.35 -1.75
N ALA A 415 28.15 20.87 -2.72
CA ALA A 415 27.59 21.11 -4.05
C ALA A 415 27.20 19.81 -4.78
N THR A 416 27.96 18.74 -4.57
CA THR A 416 27.68 17.42 -5.14
C THR A 416 26.42 16.82 -4.51
N VAL A 417 26.32 16.85 -3.19
CA VAL A 417 25.14 16.36 -2.44
C VAL A 417 23.90 17.17 -2.79
N GLN A 418 24.03 18.50 -2.84
CA GLN A 418 22.90 19.38 -3.18
C GLN A 418 22.38 19.16 -4.59
N ASN A 419 23.26 18.89 -5.57
CA ASN A 419 22.86 18.63 -6.95
C ASN A 419 22.14 17.28 -7.13
N ALA A 420 22.40 16.32 -6.26
CA ALA A 420 21.76 15.01 -6.25
C ALA A 420 20.52 14.96 -5.33
N ALA A 421 20.27 16.03 -4.56
CA ALA A 421 19.12 16.10 -3.66
C ALA A 421 17.86 16.59 -4.38
N PHE A 422 16.73 15.98 -4.08
CA PHE A 422 15.41 16.36 -4.58
C PHE A 422 14.34 16.22 -3.51
N ALA A 423 13.27 17.01 -3.64
CA ALA A 423 12.15 16.92 -2.72
C ALA A 423 11.12 15.90 -3.23
N ILE A 424 10.65 15.06 -2.33
CA ILE A 424 9.52 14.16 -2.58
C ILE A 424 8.32 14.67 -1.78
N ASN A 425 7.14 14.63 -2.37
CA ASN A 425 5.92 15.06 -1.70
C ASN A 425 5.30 13.86 -0.99
N PHE A 426 5.55 13.75 0.30
CA PHE A 426 4.95 12.74 1.16
C PHE A 426 3.63 13.28 1.72
N PRO A 427 2.47 12.78 1.31
CA PRO A 427 1.20 13.20 1.88
C PRO A 427 0.95 12.49 3.22
N GLY A 428 1.37 13.08 4.31
CA GLY A 428 1.05 12.65 5.67
C GLY A 428 2.25 12.15 6.49
N PRO A 429 2.06 11.95 7.81
CA PRO A 429 3.13 11.47 8.68
C PRO A 429 3.58 10.08 8.25
N PHE A 430 4.87 9.90 8.11
CA PHE A 430 5.52 8.60 7.98
C PHE A 430 5.41 7.90 9.34
N LEU A 431 4.28 7.27 9.59
CA LEU A 431 4.16 6.43 10.78
C LEU A 431 4.75 5.06 10.44
N VAL A 432 5.57 4.56 11.34
CA VAL A 432 6.20 3.22 11.30
C VAL A 432 5.16 2.11 11.04
N ASP A 433 3.89 2.40 11.33
CA ASP A 433 2.75 1.48 11.18
C ASP A 433 2.02 1.56 9.82
N ASN A 434 2.46 2.42 8.89
CA ASN A 434 1.76 2.65 7.60
C ASN A 434 2.32 1.84 6.42
N LEU A 435 2.97 0.73 6.65
CA LEU A 435 3.05 -0.31 5.62
C LEU A 435 1.63 -0.76 5.25
N PRO A 436 1.37 -1.25 4.03
CA PRO A 436 0.05 -1.75 3.67
C PRO A 436 -0.41 -2.78 4.70
N THR A 437 -1.17 -2.30 5.70
CA THR A 437 -1.65 -3.09 6.82
C THR A 437 -2.87 -3.90 6.39
N GLY A 438 -2.72 -4.65 5.31
CA GLY A 438 -3.72 -5.60 4.84
C GLY A 438 -3.86 -6.79 5.76
N ASP A 439 -2.84 -7.14 6.54
CA ASP A 439 -2.85 -8.35 7.34
C ASP A 439 -2.90 -8.07 8.84
N ALA A 440 -3.94 -8.59 9.52
CA ALA A 440 -4.02 -8.60 10.98
C ALA A 440 -2.87 -9.41 11.62
N ALA A 441 -2.22 -10.30 10.87
CA ALA A 441 -1.03 -11.05 11.30
C ALA A 441 0.24 -10.20 11.32
N LEU A 442 0.26 -9.08 10.56
CA LEU A 442 1.34 -8.10 10.56
C LEU A 442 1.11 -6.98 11.60
N ARG A 443 -0.08 -6.92 12.20
CA ARG A 443 -0.37 -6.06 13.35
C ARG A 443 -0.03 -6.80 14.62
N ILE A 444 1.15 -6.59 15.14
CA ILE A 444 1.43 -6.91 16.54
C ILE A 444 1.76 -5.59 17.21
N GLY A 445 0.81 -5.20 18.03
CA GLY A 445 1.00 -4.14 19.01
C GLY A 445 1.96 -4.59 20.11
#